data_b073c68b5a55fd91bd4ccde7875e2fbe
#
_entry.id   b073c68b5a55fd91bd4ccde7875e2fbe
#
_cell.length_a   1.000
_cell.length_b   1.000
_cell.length_c   1.000
_cell.angle_alpha   90.00
_cell.angle_beta   90.00
_cell.angle_gamma   90.00
#
_symmetry.space_group_name_H-M   'P 1'
#
loop_
_entity.id
_entity.type
_entity.pdbx_description
1 polymer ?
#
loop_
_entity_poly.entity_id
_entity_poly.type
_entity_poly.pdbx_seq_one_letter_code
_entity_poly.pdbx_strand_id
1 'polypeptide(L)'
;NTHAVERGFSQVKALGAGMYETHEGTKPKLTENPGYLRPSPTRKKWNAWDPKFHGIWKPSVRDLQADGKMGDFYTVEQHSSELFADHAVEFLNNSKKSEAPFFMYVSFNAPHDPRQSPKSFVDRYPVAQTKIPPNYLPEHPFDNGAISIRDEQLAPFPRTKKAIRTHLAEYYAIISHMDEQIGRVLDALKRSGNAGNTYVVFTSDHGLAVGSHGLMGKQNPYDHSIR
;
A
#
# COMPACT_ATOMS: atom_id res chain seq x y z
N ASN A 1 11.43 -5.48 -10.95
CA ASN A 1 11.47 -4.20 -11.69
C ASN A 1 12.89 -3.69 -11.88
N THR A 2 13.66 -4.32 -12.77
CA THR A 2 14.99 -3.84 -13.23
C THR A 2 14.87 -2.62 -14.15
N HIS A 3 13.66 -2.24 -14.55
CA HIS A 3 13.40 -1.25 -15.59
C HIS A 3 13.53 0.23 -15.15
N ALA A 4 13.71 0.53 -13.86
CA ALA A 4 13.81 1.92 -13.42
C ALA A 4 15.06 2.63 -14.00
N VAL A 5 16.20 1.94 -14.02
CA VAL A 5 17.45 2.45 -14.62
C VAL A 5 17.31 2.62 -16.14
N GLU A 6 16.72 1.63 -16.81
CA GLU A 6 16.45 1.67 -18.25
C GLU A 6 15.49 2.81 -18.64
N ARG A 7 14.72 3.33 -17.69
CA ARG A 7 13.81 4.47 -17.86
C ARG A 7 14.43 5.82 -17.47
N GLY A 8 15.74 5.86 -17.24
CA GLY A 8 16.48 7.11 -17.07
C GLY A 8 16.50 7.65 -15.63
N PHE A 9 16.08 6.88 -14.61
CA PHE A 9 16.26 7.31 -13.21
C PHE A 9 17.73 7.22 -12.81
N SER A 10 18.30 8.33 -12.35
CA SER A 10 19.67 8.40 -11.85
C SER A 10 19.82 7.92 -10.41
N GLN A 11 18.73 7.86 -9.65
CA GLN A 11 18.68 7.34 -8.29
C GLN A 11 17.47 6.44 -8.15
N VAL A 12 17.64 5.29 -7.53
CA VAL A 12 16.55 4.38 -7.15
C VAL A 12 16.81 3.93 -5.73
N LYS A 13 15.88 4.20 -4.83
CA LYS A 13 15.95 3.83 -3.42
C LYS A 13 14.77 2.95 -3.05
N ALA A 14 15.02 1.97 -2.21
CA ALA A 14 14.01 1.10 -1.63
C ALA A 14 13.05 0.46 -2.67
N LEU A 15 13.58 0.04 -3.83
CA LEU A 15 12.77 -0.68 -4.81
C LEU A 15 12.35 -2.03 -4.23
N GLY A 16 11.04 -2.21 -3.99
CA GLY A 16 10.49 -3.41 -3.36
C GLY A 16 10.60 -4.66 -4.22
N ALA A 17 10.81 -5.81 -3.57
CA ALA A 17 10.72 -7.13 -4.20
C ALA A 17 9.26 -7.45 -4.61
N GLY A 18 8.32 -6.90 -3.89
CA GLY A 18 6.89 -7.11 -4.01
C GLY A 18 6.23 -7.03 -2.63
N MET A 19 4.90 -6.94 -2.59
CA MET A 19 4.20 -6.79 -1.31
C MET A 19 4.22 -8.05 -0.44
N TYR A 20 4.46 -9.20 -1.04
CA TYR A 20 4.39 -10.50 -0.38
C TYR A 20 5.69 -11.29 -0.51
N GLU A 21 6.76 -10.63 -0.95
CA GLU A 21 8.05 -11.27 -1.21
C GLU A 21 9.06 -10.86 -0.14
N THR A 22 9.89 -11.80 0.25
CA THR A 22 11.09 -11.57 1.06
C THR A 22 12.30 -11.28 0.14
N HIS A 23 13.44 -10.96 0.73
CA HIS A 23 14.69 -10.76 -0.02
C HIS A 23 15.16 -12.03 -0.79
N GLU A 24 14.72 -13.22 -0.39
CA GLU A 24 14.96 -14.46 -1.11
C GLU A 24 14.05 -14.65 -2.33
N GLY A 25 13.13 -13.71 -2.56
CA GLY A 25 12.14 -13.81 -3.63
C GLY A 25 11.02 -14.82 -3.34
N THR A 26 10.93 -15.32 -2.11
CA THR A 26 9.93 -16.30 -1.71
C THR A 26 8.61 -15.63 -1.40
N LYS A 27 7.56 -16.01 -2.13
CA LYS A 27 6.20 -15.56 -1.83
C LYS A 27 5.59 -16.40 -0.72
N PRO A 28 5.05 -15.77 0.34
CA PRO A 28 4.32 -16.50 1.35
C PRO A 28 3.15 -17.27 0.74
N LYS A 29 2.99 -18.52 1.09
CA LYS A 29 1.82 -19.28 0.69
C LYS A 29 0.58 -18.77 1.41
N LEU A 30 -0.51 -18.62 0.70
CA LEU A 30 -1.78 -18.12 1.26
C LEU A 30 -2.25 -18.93 2.47
N THR A 31 -1.98 -20.23 2.48
CA THR A 31 -2.33 -21.15 3.57
C THR A 31 -1.42 -21.01 4.79
N GLU A 32 -0.21 -20.50 4.63
CA GLU A 32 0.80 -20.41 5.68
C GLU A 32 0.76 -19.05 6.38
N ASN A 33 0.30 -18.01 5.67
CA ASN A 33 0.23 -16.66 6.22
C ASN A 33 -1.22 -16.21 6.39
N PRO A 34 -1.79 -16.36 7.60
CA PRO A 34 -3.17 -15.95 7.84
C PRO A 34 -3.42 -14.45 7.71
N GLY A 35 -2.43 -13.61 7.91
CA GLY A 35 -2.52 -12.17 7.68
C GLY A 35 -2.62 -11.79 6.21
N TYR A 36 -2.06 -12.62 5.35
CA TYR A 36 -2.12 -12.43 3.91
C TYR A 36 -3.54 -12.58 3.35
N LEU A 37 -4.26 -13.60 3.84
CA LEU A 37 -5.62 -13.91 3.36
C LEU A 37 -6.71 -13.01 3.92
N ARG A 38 -6.31 -12.25 4.90
CA ARG A 38 -7.27 -11.65 5.68
C ARG A 38 -7.01 -10.32 5.91
N PRO A 39 -7.65 -9.37 6.28
CA PRO A 39 -8.42 -9.47 7.50
C PRO A 39 -9.76 -10.14 7.29
N SER A 40 -9.97 -11.18 8.01
CA SER A 40 -11.26 -11.84 8.07
C SER A 40 -11.70 -11.89 9.53
N PRO A 41 -12.94 -11.51 9.86
CA PRO A 41 -13.43 -11.62 11.23
C PRO A 41 -13.42 -13.05 11.76
N THR A 42 -13.30 -14.05 10.89
CA THR A 42 -13.18 -15.45 11.28
C THR A 42 -11.75 -15.87 11.60
N ARG A 43 -10.75 -15.07 11.26
CA ARG A 43 -9.33 -15.36 11.49
C ARG A 43 -8.84 -14.77 12.79
N LYS A 44 -8.84 -15.59 13.84
CA LYS A 44 -8.47 -15.17 15.21
C LYS A 44 -7.02 -14.71 15.38
N LYS A 45 -6.11 -15.16 14.50
CA LYS A 45 -4.67 -14.88 14.61
C LYS A 45 -4.20 -13.68 13.77
N TRP A 46 -5.09 -13.03 13.02
CA TRP A 46 -4.68 -11.88 12.24
C TRP A 46 -4.44 -10.67 13.15
N ASN A 47 -3.34 -9.98 12.87
CA ASN A 47 -2.93 -8.80 13.61
C ASN A 47 -2.28 -7.82 12.65
N ALA A 48 -2.86 -6.63 12.50
CA ALA A 48 -2.44 -5.61 11.54
C ALA A 48 -1.01 -5.10 11.77
N TRP A 49 -0.51 -5.20 12.99
CA TRP A 49 0.83 -4.73 13.38
C TRP A 49 1.82 -5.87 13.67
N ASP A 50 1.48 -7.11 13.36
CA ASP A 50 2.41 -8.23 13.55
C ASP A 50 3.52 -8.21 12.49
N PRO A 51 4.78 -8.01 12.88
CA PRO A 51 5.90 -7.84 11.95
C PRO A 51 6.28 -9.10 11.17
N LYS A 52 5.73 -10.27 11.48
CA LYS A 52 5.95 -11.49 10.67
C LYS A 52 5.24 -11.45 9.31
N PHE A 53 4.30 -10.53 9.09
CA PHE A 53 3.66 -10.32 7.80
C PHE A 53 4.46 -9.31 6.99
N HIS A 54 5.29 -9.81 6.09
CA HIS A 54 6.21 -9.03 5.27
C HIS A 54 5.53 -8.14 4.20
N GLY A 55 6.33 -7.38 3.50
CA GLY A 55 5.95 -6.55 2.36
C GLY A 55 5.55 -5.14 2.74
N ILE A 56 4.49 -4.94 3.47
CA ILE A 56 4.11 -3.62 3.99
C ILE A 56 4.87 -3.31 5.28
N TRP A 57 4.90 -4.25 6.22
CA TRP A 57 5.49 -4.03 7.55
C TRP A 57 7.00 -4.20 7.62
N LYS A 58 7.53 -5.19 6.93
CA LYS A 58 8.98 -5.45 6.84
C LYS A 58 9.34 -5.63 5.36
N PRO A 59 9.46 -4.54 4.60
CA PRO A 59 9.71 -4.65 3.18
C PRO A 59 11.10 -5.19 2.91
N SER A 60 11.21 -6.06 1.92
CA SER A 60 12.47 -6.40 1.26
C SER A 60 12.65 -5.48 0.08
N VAL A 61 13.75 -4.74 0.08
CA VAL A 61 14.01 -3.66 -0.89
C VAL A 61 15.46 -3.71 -1.35
N ARG A 62 15.77 -3.02 -2.43
CA ARG A 62 17.12 -2.82 -2.95
C ARG A 62 17.29 -1.45 -3.57
N ASP A 63 18.52 -1.00 -3.66
CA ASP A 63 18.90 0.31 -4.17
C ASP A 63 19.71 0.19 -5.47
N LEU A 64 19.69 1.23 -6.27
CA LEU A 64 20.63 1.42 -7.36
C LEU A 64 22.01 1.78 -6.78
N GLN A 65 23.03 1.03 -7.18
CA GLN A 65 24.41 1.24 -6.76
C GLN A 65 25.13 2.25 -7.67
N ALA A 66 26.28 2.72 -7.23
CA ALA A 66 27.08 3.71 -7.96
C ALA A 66 27.59 3.19 -9.33
N ASP A 67 27.70 1.88 -9.49
CA ASP A 67 28.08 1.23 -10.75
C ASP A 67 26.92 1.12 -11.77
N GLY A 68 25.74 1.65 -11.44
CA GLY A 68 24.56 1.61 -12.28
C GLY A 68 23.77 0.30 -12.23
N LYS A 69 24.12 -0.62 -11.33
CA LYS A 69 23.40 -1.89 -11.15
C LYS A 69 22.54 -1.85 -9.90
N MET A 70 21.47 -2.63 -9.92
CA MET A 70 20.68 -2.85 -8.71
C MET A 70 21.46 -3.74 -7.74
N GLY A 71 21.53 -3.29 -6.48
CA GLY A 71 22.14 -4.06 -5.39
C GLY A 71 21.30 -5.25 -4.96
N ASP A 72 21.81 -6.00 -4.00
CA ASP A 72 21.10 -7.11 -3.38
C ASP A 72 19.91 -6.63 -2.55
N PHE A 73 18.95 -7.51 -2.35
CA PHE A 73 17.82 -7.22 -1.47
C PHE A 73 18.24 -7.23 0.00
N TYR A 74 17.70 -6.28 0.74
CA TYR A 74 17.79 -6.23 2.21
C TYR A 74 16.41 -6.02 2.82
N THR A 75 16.21 -6.48 4.05
CA THR A 75 14.96 -6.31 4.78
C THR A 75 15.10 -5.17 5.79
N VAL A 76 14.05 -4.33 5.88
CA VAL A 76 14.02 -3.19 6.78
C VAL A 76 12.99 -3.43 7.87
N GLU A 77 13.34 -3.15 9.13
CA GLU A 77 12.46 -3.26 10.31
C GLU A 77 11.56 -2.01 10.46
N GLN A 78 10.87 -1.63 9.38
CA GLN A 78 10.09 -0.40 9.29
C GLN A 78 8.90 -0.63 8.37
N HIS A 79 7.84 0.16 8.54
CA HIS A 79 6.73 0.16 7.59
C HIS A 79 7.15 0.75 6.24
N SER A 80 6.75 0.12 5.14
CA SER A 80 7.16 0.54 3.79
C SER A 80 6.83 2.00 3.47
N SER A 81 5.69 2.49 3.93
CA SER A 81 5.31 3.91 3.71
C SER A 81 6.25 4.88 4.42
N GLU A 82 6.70 4.54 5.63
CA GLU A 82 7.69 5.34 6.37
C GLU A 82 9.03 5.34 5.65
N LEU A 83 9.50 4.15 5.25
CA LEU A 83 10.76 3.98 4.52
C LEU A 83 10.79 4.82 3.23
N PHE A 84 9.73 4.75 2.44
CA PHE A 84 9.65 5.48 1.17
C PHE A 84 9.59 6.99 1.40
N ALA A 85 8.86 7.43 2.41
CA ALA A 85 8.82 8.84 2.81
C ALA A 85 10.18 9.33 3.32
N ASP A 86 10.92 8.52 4.10
CA ASP A 86 12.24 8.88 4.60
C ASP A 86 13.23 9.14 3.45
N HIS A 87 13.27 8.27 2.44
CA HIS A 87 14.10 8.46 1.26
C HIS A 87 13.68 9.69 0.44
N ALA A 88 12.38 9.94 0.30
CA ALA A 88 11.88 11.13 -0.39
C ALA A 88 12.23 12.41 0.36
N VAL A 89 12.11 12.42 1.69
CA VAL A 89 12.49 13.54 2.55
C VAL A 89 14.00 13.80 2.49
N GLU A 90 14.81 12.76 2.54
CA GLU A 90 16.27 12.85 2.39
C GLU A 90 16.64 13.48 1.05
N PHE A 91 16.06 12.98 -0.06
CA PHE A 91 16.28 13.55 -1.39
C PHE A 91 15.95 15.04 -1.45
N LEU A 92 14.77 15.45 -0.94
CA LEU A 92 14.33 16.83 -0.94
C LEU A 92 15.22 17.73 -0.07
N ASN A 93 15.70 17.25 1.07
CA ASN A 93 16.64 17.98 1.91
C ASN A 93 17.99 18.21 1.22
N ASN A 94 18.44 17.24 0.42
CA ASN A 94 19.68 17.33 -0.34
C ASN A 94 19.52 18.19 -1.62
N SER A 95 18.33 18.27 -2.20
CA SER A 95 18.03 19.03 -3.42
C SER A 95 18.19 20.55 -3.26
N LYS A 96 18.17 21.07 -2.03
CA LYS A 96 18.43 22.50 -1.73
C LYS A 96 19.77 23.01 -2.25
N LYS A 97 20.72 22.11 -2.48
CA LYS A 97 22.09 22.44 -2.91
C LYS A 97 22.27 22.35 -4.43
N SER A 98 21.24 21.96 -5.15
CA SER A 98 21.29 21.77 -6.61
C SER A 98 20.46 22.82 -7.32
N GLU A 99 21.03 23.46 -8.34
CA GLU A 99 20.29 24.34 -9.27
C GLU A 99 19.59 23.54 -10.37
N ALA A 100 19.91 22.26 -10.51
CA ALA A 100 19.29 21.40 -11.53
C ALA A 100 17.86 21.02 -11.14
N PRO A 101 16.92 21.02 -12.09
CA PRO A 101 15.57 20.53 -11.86
C PRO A 101 15.59 19.04 -11.54
N PHE A 102 14.61 18.57 -10.77
CA PHE A 102 14.44 17.15 -10.46
C PHE A 102 13.08 16.63 -10.88
N PHE A 103 13.04 15.32 -11.12
CA PHE A 103 11.83 14.54 -11.20
C PHE A 103 11.88 13.47 -10.11
N MET A 104 10.88 13.42 -9.25
CA MET A 104 10.79 12.43 -8.18
C MET A 104 9.49 11.64 -8.31
N TYR A 105 9.61 10.31 -8.29
CA TYR A 105 8.48 9.39 -8.29
C TYR A 105 8.49 8.58 -6.99
N VAL A 106 7.46 8.76 -6.17
CA VAL A 106 7.29 8.03 -4.91
C VAL A 106 6.10 7.11 -5.04
N SER A 107 6.34 5.80 -5.01
CA SER A 107 5.32 4.76 -5.15
C SER A 107 5.13 4.03 -3.84
N PHE A 108 3.95 4.18 -3.24
CA PHE A 108 3.58 3.48 -2.01
C PHE A 108 2.94 2.13 -2.33
N ASN A 109 3.24 1.10 -1.54
CA ASN A 109 2.54 -0.18 -1.59
C ASN A 109 1.15 -0.09 -0.94
N ALA A 110 1.02 0.73 0.10
CA ALA A 110 -0.26 1.04 0.71
C ALA A 110 -1.16 1.79 -0.29
N PRO A 111 -2.48 1.59 -0.24
CA PRO A 111 -3.26 0.80 0.72
C PRO A 111 -3.59 -0.64 0.26
N HIS A 112 -2.76 -1.26 -0.57
CA HIS A 112 -2.94 -2.66 -0.98
C HIS A 112 -2.92 -3.61 0.25
N ASP A 113 -3.57 -4.76 0.14
CA ASP A 113 -3.47 -5.80 1.17
C ASP A 113 -2.07 -6.50 1.16
N PRO A 114 -1.58 -6.98 2.30
CA PRO A 114 -2.16 -6.96 3.64
C PRO A 114 -2.20 -5.53 4.21
N ARG A 115 -3.38 -5.11 4.66
CA ARG A 115 -3.61 -3.75 5.14
C ARG A 115 -3.07 -3.57 6.55
N GLN A 116 -1.77 -3.62 6.68
CA GLN A 116 -1.06 -3.47 7.94
C GLN A 116 -0.74 -1.99 8.20
N SER A 117 -1.05 -1.51 9.39
CA SER A 117 -0.72 -0.16 9.82
C SER A 117 -0.34 -0.15 11.30
N PRO A 118 0.38 0.87 11.78
CA PRO A 118 0.68 1.00 13.19
C PRO A 118 -0.60 1.03 14.04
N LYS A 119 -0.52 0.49 15.24
CA LYS A 119 -1.67 0.37 16.15
C LYS A 119 -2.38 1.69 16.39
N SER A 120 -1.65 2.79 16.49
CA SER A 120 -2.20 4.14 16.69
C SER A 120 -3.16 4.57 15.58
N PHE A 121 -3.00 4.06 14.35
CA PHE A 121 -3.91 4.30 13.24
C PHE A 121 -5.07 3.32 13.25
N VAL A 122 -4.83 2.05 13.57
CA VAL A 122 -5.89 1.04 13.70
C VAL A 122 -6.92 1.45 14.75
N ASP A 123 -6.47 1.98 15.89
CA ASP A 123 -7.32 2.40 17.00
C ASP A 123 -8.24 3.59 16.64
N ARG A 124 -7.91 4.37 15.61
CA ARG A 124 -8.76 5.48 15.12
C ARG A 124 -10.04 5.00 14.42
N TYR A 125 -10.07 3.74 13.99
CA TYR A 125 -11.17 3.18 13.19
C TYR A 125 -11.80 1.94 13.85
N PRO A 126 -12.58 2.10 14.94
CA PRO A 126 -13.29 0.99 15.58
C PRO A 126 -14.26 0.33 14.58
N VAL A 127 -14.17 -0.98 14.45
CA VAL A 127 -14.97 -1.76 13.48
C VAL A 127 -16.47 -1.54 13.68
N ALA A 128 -16.92 -1.43 14.92
CA ALA A 128 -18.34 -1.21 15.24
C ALA A 128 -18.89 0.13 14.74
N GLN A 129 -18.04 1.15 14.61
CA GLN A 129 -18.39 2.49 14.15
C GLN A 129 -18.20 2.70 12.65
N THR A 130 -17.52 1.77 11.97
CA THR A 130 -17.26 1.87 10.53
C THR A 130 -18.54 1.71 9.74
N LYS A 131 -18.85 2.70 8.92
CA LYS A 131 -20.07 2.69 8.08
C LYS A 131 -19.89 1.72 6.91
N ILE A 132 -20.97 1.04 6.57
CA ILE A 132 -21.05 0.17 5.39
C ILE A 132 -21.35 1.05 4.17
N PRO A 133 -20.77 0.74 3.00
CA PRO A 133 -21.11 1.46 1.77
C PRO A 133 -22.63 1.40 1.49
N PRO A 134 -23.22 2.48 1.01
CA PRO A 134 -24.68 2.51 0.74
C PRO A 134 -25.11 1.52 -0.34
N ASN A 135 -24.20 1.17 -1.23
CA ASN A 135 -24.36 0.19 -2.30
C ASN A 135 -23.84 -1.23 -1.92
N TYR A 136 -23.71 -1.50 -0.62
CA TYR A 136 -23.36 -2.83 -0.14
C TYR A 136 -24.39 -3.87 -0.58
N LEU A 137 -23.90 -4.99 -1.10
CA LEU A 137 -24.67 -6.22 -1.33
C LEU A 137 -23.95 -7.39 -0.65
N PRO A 138 -24.70 -8.41 -0.20
CA PRO A 138 -24.08 -9.64 0.30
C PRO A 138 -23.43 -10.45 -0.82
N GLU A 139 -23.94 -10.36 -2.03
CA GLU A 139 -23.43 -11.03 -3.24
C GLU A 139 -23.55 -10.09 -4.43
N HIS A 140 -22.60 -10.19 -5.36
CA HIS A 140 -22.71 -9.49 -6.64
C HIS A 140 -23.81 -10.15 -7.49
N PRO A 141 -24.65 -9.40 -8.21
CA PRO A 141 -25.84 -9.95 -8.86
C PRO A 141 -25.57 -10.83 -10.08
N PHE A 142 -24.34 -10.87 -10.56
CA PHE A 142 -23.92 -11.73 -11.67
C PHE A 142 -22.43 -12.07 -11.59
N ASP A 143 -22.04 -13.20 -12.18
CA ASP A 143 -20.65 -13.59 -12.33
C ASP A 143 -20.14 -13.12 -13.70
N ASN A 144 -19.11 -12.29 -13.69
CA ASN A 144 -18.41 -11.80 -14.88
C ASN A 144 -17.07 -12.53 -15.10
N GLY A 145 -16.86 -13.67 -14.45
CA GLY A 145 -15.62 -14.45 -14.48
C GLY A 145 -14.56 -14.03 -13.47
N ALA A 146 -14.79 -12.96 -12.70
CA ALA A 146 -13.83 -12.45 -11.72
C ALA A 146 -14.25 -12.67 -10.26
N ILE A 147 -15.42 -13.25 -10.00
CA ILE A 147 -15.99 -13.36 -8.64
C ILE A 147 -15.20 -14.33 -7.73
N SER A 148 -14.41 -15.21 -8.30
CA SER A 148 -13.61 -16.22 -7.57
C SER A 148 -12.12 -15.93 -7.50
N ILE A 149 -11.65 -14.79 -8.02
CA ILE A 149 -10.23 -14.43 -7.98
C ILE A 149 -9.75 -14.13 -6.57
N ARG A 150 -8.42 -14.04 -6.39
CA ARG A 150 -7.78 -13.81 -5.09
C ARG A 150 -8.37 -12.64 -4.31
N ASP A 151 -8.58 -11.51 -4.96
CA ASP A 151 -9.05 -10.28 -4.30
C ASP A 151 -10.45 -10.45 -3.72
N GLU A 152 -11.30 -11.18 -4.43
CA GLU A 152 -12.66 -11.47 -3.96
C GLU A 152 -12.68 -12.48 -2.80
N GLN A 153 -11.66 -13.34 -2.69
CA GLN A 153 -11.51 -14.31 -1.59
C GLN A 153 -11.00 -13.69 -0.28
N LEU A 154 -10.70 -12.40 -0.25
CA LEU A 154 -10.30 -11.70 0.97
C LEU A 154 -11.41 -11.61 2.02
N ALA A 155 -12.67 -11.76 1.63
CA ALA A 155 -13.82 -11.85 2.54
C ALA A 155 -14.70 -13.06 2.20
N PRO A 156 -15.46 -13.58 3.18
CA PRO A 156 -16.35 -14.73 2.93
C PRO A 156 -17.50 -14.39 1.96
N PHE A 157 -18.04 -15.38 1.31
CA PHE A 157 -19.31 -15.35 0.61
C PHE A 157 -20.38 -16.08 1.44
N PRO A 158 -21.59 -15.53 1.56
CA PRO A 158 -21.98 -14.15 1.26
C PRO A 158 -21.17 -13.14 2.09
N ARG A 159 -21.03 -11.91 1.58
CA ARG A 159 -20.37 -10.83 2.32
C ARG A 159 -21.14 -10.49 3.58
N THR A 160 -20.55 -10.64 4.74
CA THR A 160 -21.18 -10.21 5.98
C THR A 160 -20.86 -8.75 6.29
N LYS A 161 -21.83 -8.03 6.86
CA LYS A 161 -21.59 -6.64 7.32
C LYS A 161 -20.41 -6.51 8.27
N LYS A 162 -20.19 -7.53 9.12
CA LYS A 162 -19.05 -7.58 10.04
C LYS A 162 -17.73 -7.67 9.27
N ALA A 163 -17.63 -8.55 8.28
CA ALA A 163 -16.43 -8.67 7.46
C ALA A 163 -16.12 -7.36 6.73
N ILE A 164 -17.11 -6.75 6.09
CA ILE A 164 -16.93 -5.49 5.36
C ILE A 164 -16.49 -4.35 6.30
N ARG A 165 -17.11 -4.21 7.47
CA ARG A 165 -16.67 -3.21 8.45
C ARG A 165 -15.22 -3.41 8.87
N THR A 166 -14.79 -4.66 9.09
CA THR A 166 -13.41 -4.98 9.44
C THR A 166 -12.45 -4.57 8.34
N HIS A 167 -12.76 -4.93 7.09
CA HIS A 167 -11.94 -4.56 5.93
C HIS A 167 -11.85 -3.05 5.72
N LEU A 168 -12.96 -2.34 5.88
CA LEU A 168 -12.99 -0.87 5.74
C LEU A 168 -12.21 -0.18 6.86
N ALA A 169 -12.35 -0.64 8.12
CA ALA A 169 -11.61 -0.08 9.24
C ALA A 169 -10.09 -0.17 9.02
N GLU A 170 -9.61 -1.31 8.53
CA GLU A 170 -8.20 -1.50 8.21
C GLU A 170 -7.76 -0.71 6.98
N TYR A 171 -8.61 -0.60 5.98
CA TYR A 171 -8.35 0.20 4.78
C TYR A 171 -8.21 1.68 5.13
N TYR A 172 -9.08 2.22 5.98
CA TYR A 172 -8.98 3.61 6.44
C TYR A 172 -7.75 3.83 7.32
N ALA A 173 -7.39 2.87 8.17
CA ALA A 173 -6.21 2.96 9.01
C ALA A 173 -4.91 3.04 8.17
N ILE A 174 -4.76 2.18 7.17
CA ILE A 174 -3.56 2.19 6.33
C ILE A 174 -3.50 3.43 5.42
N ILE A 175 -4.64 3.92 4.92
CA ILE A 175 -4.71 5.17 4.16
C ILE A 175 -4.27 6.34 5.04
N SER A 176 -4.79 6.45 6.27
CA SER A 176 -4.42 7.53 7.18
C SER A 176 -2.95 7.51 7.56
N HIS A 177 -2.36 6.32 7.72
CA HIS A 177 -0.92 6.21 7.94
C HIS A 177 -0.11 6.66 6.71
N MET A 178 -0.51 6.23 5.52
CA MET A 178 0.13 6.65 4.27
C MET A 178 0.01 8.17 4.05
N ASP A 179 -1.16 8.74 4.32
CA ASP A 179 -1.44 10.18 4.20
C ASP A 179 -0.52 11.00 5.11
N GLU A 180 -0.29 10.55 6.35
CA GLU A 180 0.69 11.18 7.24
C GLU A 180 2.11 11.15 6.65
N GLN A 181 2.51 10.04 6.00
CA GLN A 181 3.82 9.94 5.37
C GLN A 181 3.93 10.86 4.13
N ILE A 182 2.87 10.97 3.34
CA ILE A 182 2.78 11.93 2.23
C ILE A 182 2.92 13.37 2.75
N GLY A 183 2.26 13.69 3.86
CA GLY A 183 2.39 14.98 4.54
C GLY A 183 3.83 15.32 4.88
N ARG A 184 4.61 14.36 5.40
CA ARG A 184 6.04 14.52 5.69
C ARG A 184 6.85 14.91 4.43
N VAL A 185 6.56 14.26 3.29
CA VAL A 185 7.22 14.55 2.01
C VAL A 185 6.87 15.97 1.53
N LEU A 186 5.58 16.35 1.57
CA LEU A 186 5.12 17.67 1.18
C LEU A 186 5.72 18.79 2.07
N ASP A 187 5.85 18.53 3.37
CA ASP A 187 6.50 19.47 4.29
C ASP A 187 8.01 19.58 4.04
N ALA A 188 8.67 18.48 3.65
CA ALA A 188 10.06 18.55 3.21
C ALA A 188 10.22 19.37 1.93
N LEU A 189 9.31 19.23 0.97
CA LEU A 189 9.29 20.07 -0.24
C LEU A 189 9.12 21.55 0.10
N LYS A 190 8.22 21.91 1.01
CA LYS A 190 8.07 23.29 1.48
C LYS A 190 9.38 23.79 2.11
N ARG A 191 9.97 23.01 3.02
CA ARG A 191 11.24 23.38 3.69
C ARG A 191 12.43 23.45 2.73
N SER A 192 12.40 22.74 1.60
CA SER A 192 13.46 22.83 0.60
C SER A 192 13.49 24.19 -0.12
N GLY A 193 12.40 24.97 -0.07
CA GLY A 193 12.26 26.22 -0.82
C GLY A 193 11.78 26.03 -2.26
N ASN A 194 11.63 24.77 -2.72
CA ASN A 194 11.27 24.47 -4.12
C ASN A 194 9.76 24.38 -4.36
N ALA A 195 8.93 24.44 -3.32
CA ALA A 195 7.48 24.21 -3.44
C ALA A 195 6.79 25.17 -4.43
N GLY A 196 7.23 26.42 -4.53
CA GLY A 196 6.68 27.40 -5.47
C GLY A 196 7.04 27.15 -6.94
N ASN A 197 7.99 26.25 -7.21
CA ASN A 197 8.47 25.90 -8.55
C ASN A 197 8.43 24.37 -8.80
N THR A 198 7.50 23.67 -8.15
CA THR A 198 7.34 22.20 -8.30
C THR A 198 5.88 21.87 -8.55
N TYR A 199 5.63 21.14 -9.63
CA TYR A 199 4.34 20.51 -9.84
C TYR A 199 4.26 19.24 -9.01
N VAL A 200 3.21 19.12 -8.19
CA VAL A 200 2.91 17.93 -7.41
C VAL A 200 1.73 17.22 -8.05
N VAL A 201 1.93 15.97 -8.46
CA VAL A 201 0.88 15.12 -9.00
C VAL A 201 0.60 14.01 -7.98
N PHE A 202 -0.64 13.92 -7.52
CA PHE A 202 -1.12 12.84 -6.68
C PHE A 202 -2.11 12.00 -7.48
N THR A 203 -1.87 10.69 -7.55
CA THR A 203 -2.72 9.77 -8.30
C THR A 203 -2.68 8.37 -7.70
N SER A 204 -3.63 7.53 -8.10
CA SER A 204 -3.67 6.09 -7.87
C SER A 204 -3.81 5.38 -9.21
N ASP A 205 -3.37 4.13 -9.28
CA ASP A 205 -3.60 3.26 -10.44
C ASP A 205 -5.06 2.82 -10.55
N HIS A 206 -5.73 2.61 -9.41
CA HIS A 206 -7.15 2.24 -9.29
C HIS A 206 -7.63 2.38 -7.84
N GLY A 207 -8.95 2.25 -7.65
CA GLY A 207 -9.55 2.12 -6.32
C GLY A 207 -9.87 0.66 -5.95
N LEU A 208 -10.69 0.47 -4.91
CA LEU A 208 -11.12 -0.84 -4.40
C LEU A 208 -12.59 -0.82 -3.99
N ALA A 209 -13.31 -1.92 -4.24
CA ALA A 209 -14.72 -2.07 -3.89
C ALA A 209 -14.98 -2.10 -2.37
N VAL A 210 -14.26 -2.90 -1.65
CA VAL A 210 -14.32 -3.14 -0.19
C VAL A 210 -15.76 -3.19 0.33
N GLY A 211 -16.60 -4.01 -0.30
CA GLY A 211 -18.01 -4.22 0.06
C GLY A 211 -19.03 -3.52 -0.83
N SER A 212 -18.63 -2.57 -1.67
CA SER A 212 -19.50 -1.99 -2.69
C SER A 212 -19.91 -3.07 -3.70
N HIS A 213 -21.21 -3.11 -4.05
CA HIS A 213 -21.76 -4.05 -5.02
C HIS A 213 -21.51 -5.55 -4.72
N GLY A 214 -21.22 -5.91 -3.46
CA GLY A 214 -20.87 -7.28 -3.10
C GLY A 214 -19.43 -7.70 -3.46
N LEU A 215 -18.60 -6.75 -3.86
CA LEU A 215 -17.23 -6.97 -4.33
C LEU A 215 -16.20 -6.52 -3.29
N MET A 216 -14.99 -7.07 -3.39
CA MET A 216 -13.83 -6.69 -2.57
C MET A 216 -12.72 -6.05 -3.39
N GLY A 217 -12.56 -6.49 -4.61
CA GLY A 217 -11.45 -6.14 -5.50
C GLY A 217 -11.70 -4.93 -6.38
N LYS A 218 -11.04 -4.92 -7.52
CA LYS A 218 -10.92 -3.80 -8.47
C LYS A 218 -11.21 -4.17 -9.93
N GLN A 219 -11.51 -5.44 -10.18
CA GLN A 219 -11.60 -6.01 -11.53
C GLN A 219 -12.89 -5.69 -12.26
N ASN A 220 -13.77 -4.97 -11.61
CA ASN A 220 -15.03 -4.52 -12.20
C ASN A 220 -15.00 -3.01 -12.42
N PRO A 221 -15.46 -2.50 -13.58
CA PRO A 221 -15.35 -1.09 -13.96
C PRO A 221 -16.44 -0.20 -13.31
N TYR A 222 -16.63 -0.34 -12.01
CA TYR A 222 -17.45 0.56 -11.22
C TYR A 222 -16.65 1.78 -10.76
N ASP A 223 -17.30 2.84 -10.32
CA ASP A 223 -16.67 4.07 -9.84
C ASP A 223 -15.56 3.83 -8.83
N HIS A 224 -15.73 2.87 -7.92
CA HIS A 224 -14.72 2.53 -6.93
C HIS A 224 -13.39 1.97 -7.51
N SER A 225 -13.40 1.53 -8.75
CA SER A 225 -12.21 0.99 -9.42
C SER A 225 -11.57 1.98 -10.40
N ILE A 226 -12.34 2.93 -10.95
CA ILE A 226 -11.90 3.79 -12.06
C ILE A 226 -11.77 5.26 -11.70
N ARG A 227 -12.09 5.64 -10.46
CA ARG A 227 -11.95 7.01 -9.94
C ARG A 227 -10.97 7.09 -8.78
#